data_99662caf5f64276444c4a412431523df
#
_entry.id   99662caf5f64276444c4a412431523df
#
_cell.length_a   1.000
_cell.length_b   1.000
_cell.length_c   1.000
_cell.angle_alpha   90.00
_cell.angle_beta   90.00
_cell.angle_gamma   90.00
#
_symmetry.space_group_name_H-M   'P 1'
#
loop_
_entity.id
_entity.type
_entity.pdbx_description
1 polymer ?
#
loop_
_entity_poly.entity_id
_entity_poly.type
_entity_poly.pdbx_seq_one_letter_code
_entity_poly.pdbx_strand_id
1 'polypeptide(L)'
;KHAWTEFNSVRKNWAYRVDQMTSTHPIAVEMEDLDAVRTNFDGISYAKGASVLQQLVAHVGRDNFIAGLRKYFAKHAYKNTELSDLITELEAACGKDLTAWVNTWLRTAGVNTLRPVIKLDGDKYASVSVKQEVPPLPVGSKELRPHRLYVGLFDVKGDALVRRESIEVDIAGELTEIKELAGKNAADLLLINDHDQTYAKLRFDDRSVETMKKYLGQLDDSLARGL
;
A
#
# COMPACT_ATOMS: atom_id res chain seq x y z
N LYS A 1 3.59 13.48 -10.98
CA LYS A 1 2.81 12.31 -11.43
C LYS A 1 3.69 11.29 -12.16
N HIS A 2 4.48 11.66 -13.18
CA HIS A 2 5.27 10.70 -13.98
C HIS A 2 6.24 9.84 -13.15
N ALA A 3 6.95 10.41 -12.18
CA ALA A 3 7.89 9.66 -11.35
C ALA A 3 7.22 8.51 -10.56
N TRP A 4 6.02 8.73 -10.04
CA TRP A 4 5.28 7.68 -9.32
C TRP A 4 4.69 6.63 -10.26
N THR A 5 4.27 7.00 -11.47
CA THR A 5 3.82 6.05 -12.49
C THR A 5 4.98 5.14 -12.91
N GLU A 6 6.17 5.71 -13.14
CA GLU A 6 7.38 4.93 -13.45
C GLU A 6 7.80 4.05 -12.27
N PHE A 7 7.77 4.59 -11.06
CA PHE A 7 8.06 3.82 -9.85
C PHE A 7 7.13 2.61 -9.71
N ASN A 8 5.83 2.79 -9.88
CA ASN A 8 4.85 1.71 -9.84
C ASN A 8 5.12 0.66 -10.92
N SER A 9 5.24 1.07 -12.18
CA SER A 9 5.34 0.16 -13.31
C SER A 9 6.68 -0.60 -13.41
N VAL A 10 7.77 -0.03 -12.87
CA VAL A 10 9.12 -0.61 -12.96
C VAL A 10 9.63 -1.09 -11.61
N ARG A 11 9.78 -0.15 -10.66
CA ARG A 11 10.47 -0.43 -9.38
C ARG A 11 9.63 -1.29 -8.46
N LYS A 12 8.36 -0.95 -8.29
CA LYS A 12 7.45 -1.69 -7.43
C LYS A 12 7.20 -3.10 -7.96
N ASN A 13 7.11 -3.28 -9.27
CA ASN A 13 7.02 -4.59 -9.89
C ASN A 13 8.28 -5.45 -9.67
N TRP A 14 9.47 -4.83 -9.65
CA TRP A 14 10.68 -5.52 -9.23
C TRP A 14 10.58 -6.02 -7.79
N ALA A 15 10.12 -5.16 -6.85
CA ALA A 15 9.91 -5.57 -5.46
C ALA A 15 8.90 -6.71 -5.35
N TYR A 16 7.74 -6.62 -6.00
CA TYR A 16 6.72 -7.67 -5.98
C TYR A 16 7.25 -9.02 -6.47
N ARG A 17 8.13 -9.03 -7.47
CA ARG A 17 8.73 -10.26 -7.97
C ARG A 17 9.66 -10.89 -6.94
N VAL A 18 10.56 -10.11 -6.35
CA VAL A 18 11.54 -10.60 -5.35
C VAL A 18 10.83 -11.02 -4.06
N ASP A 19 9.85 -10.24 -3.59
CA ASP A 19 9.13 -10.49 -2.34
C ASP A 19 8.15 -11.70 -2.40
N GLN A 20 8.01 -12.32 -3.56
CA GLN A 20 7.24 -13.55 -3.77
C GLN A 20 8.13 -14.78 -4.04
N MET A 21 9.44 -14.65 -3.85
CA MET A 21 10.40 -15.76 -3.92
C MET A 21 10.62 -16.38 -2.54
N THR A 22 11.16 -17.59 -2.49
CA THR A 22 11.55 -18.25 -1.24
C THR A 22 12.66 -17.51 -0.50
N SER A 23 13.42 -16.67 -1.21
CA SER A 23 14.44 -15.76 -0.68
C SER A 23 13.91 -14.45 -0.14
N THR A 24 12.57 -14.29 -0.02
CA THR A 24 11.99 -13.08 0.56
C THR A 24 12.49 -12.83 1.99
N HIS A 25 12.69 -11.56 2.32
CA HIS A 25 13.18 -11.13 3.61
C HIS A 25 12.47 -9.84 4.10
N PRO A 26 12.55 -9.47 5.38
CA PRO A 26 12.06 -8.19 5.87
C PRO A 26 12.84 -7.01 5.25
N ILE A 27 12.24 -5.79 5.29
CA ILE A 27 12.97 -4.57 4.91
C ILE A 27 14.11 -4.28 5.90
N ALA A 28 13.80 -4.39 7.20
CA ALA A 28 14.78 -4.22 8.26
C ALA A 28 15.31 -5.60 8.69
N VAL A 29 16.48 -5.96 8.18
CA VAL A 29 17.22 -7.16 8.55
C VAL A 29 18.50 -6.80 9.28
N GLU A 30 18.98 -7.68 10.14
CA GLU A 30 20.31 -7.56 10.71
C GLU A 30 21.37 -7.84 9.64
N MET A 31 22.38 -7.00 9.57
CA MET A 31 23.47 -7.08 8.61
C MET A 31 24.75 -7.48 9.37
N GLU A 32 25.03 -8.79 9.43
CA GLU A 32 26.18 -9.30 10.16
C GLU A 32 27.51 -9.06 9.44
N ASP A 33 27.47 -9.02 8.10
CA ASP A 33 28.64 -8.87 7.26
C ASP A 33 28.35 -8.16 5.91
N LEU A 34 29.39 -7.97 5.10
CA LEU A 34 29.28 -7.33 3.79
C LEU A 34 28.54 -8.20 2.76
N ASP A 35 28.52 -9.51 2.90
CA ASP A 35 27.82 -10.39 2.00
C ASP A 35 26.31 -10.34 2.28
N ALA A 36 25.90 -10.23 3.55
CA ALA A 36 24.53 -9.91 3.94
C ALA A 36 24.05 -8.59 3.32
N VAL A 37 24.89 -7.55 3.37
CA VAL A 37 24.57 -6.25 2.72
C VAL A 37 24.36 -6.43 1.22
N ARG A 38 25.25 -7.14 0.51
CA ARG A 38 25.14 -7.36 -0.94
C ARG A 38 23.89 -8.15 -1.31
N THR A 39 23.56 -9.18 -0.53
CA THR A 39 22.38 -10.03 -0.77
C THR A 39 21.08 -9.27 -0.59
N ASN A 40 21.02 -8.36 0.38
CA ASN A 40 19.83 -7.57 0.70
C ASN A 40 19.76 -6.23 -0.07
N PHE A 41 20.68 -5.99 -1.00
CA PHE A 41 20.68 -4.81 -1.88
C PHE A 41 19.76 -5.02 -3.08
N ASP A 42 18.47 -5.13 -2.84
CA ASP A 42 17.49 -5.62 -3.78
C ASP A 42 16.19 -4.77 -3.84
N GLY A 43 15.18 -5.28 -4.57
CA GLY A 43 13.87 -4.64 -4.70
C GLY A 43 13.11 -4.53 -3.39
N ILE A 44 13.35 -5.39 -2.41
CA ILE A 44 12.70 -5.32 -1.10
C ILE A 44 13.25 -4.13 -0.32
N SER A 45 14.56 -4.05 -0.15
CA SER A 45 15.17 -2.92 0.57
C SER A 45 14.83 -1.58 -0.05
N TYR A 46 14.87 -1.46 -1.39
CA TYR A 46 14.66 -0.19 -2.08
C TYR A 46 13.20 0.09 -2.42
N ALA A 47 12.57 -0.74 -3.22
CA ALA A 47 11.27 -0.39 -3.79
C ALA A 47 10.10 -0.72 -2.84
N LYS A 48 10.13 -1.87 -2.15
CA LYS A 48 9.19 -2.10 -1.05
C LYS A 48 9.43 -1.10 0.07
N GLY A 49 10.69 -0.84 0.45
CA GLY A 49 11.06 0.16 1.46
C GLY A 49 10.48 1.54 1.13
N ALA A 50 10.63 2.03 -0.10
CA ALA A 50 10.05 3.31 -0.53
C ALA A 50 8.51 3.32 -0.46
N SER A 51 7.85 2.22 -0.87
CA SER A 51 6.39 2.09 -0.78
C SER A 51 5.91 2.07 0.68
N VAL A 52 6.66 1.42 1.57
CA VAL A 52 6.34 1.35 3.00
C VAL A 52 6.58 2.70 3.68
N LEU A 53 7.60 3.47 3.28
CA LEU A 53 7.75 4.86 3.74
C LEU A 53 6.58 5.74 3.31
N GLN A 54 6.05 5.55 2.08
CA GLN A 54 4.83 6.25 1.64
C GLN A 54 3.63 5.87 2.52
N GLN A 55 3.49 4.60 2.86
CA GLN A 55 2.45 4.12 3.79
C GLN A 55 2.64 4.69 5.20
N LEU A 56 3.89 4.84 5.68
CA LEU A 56 4.17 5.50 6.96
C LEU A 56 3.75 6.96 6.94
N VAL A 57 4.03 7.69 5.85
CA VAL A 57 3.56 9.08 5.68
C VAL A 57 2.04 9.15 5.76
N ALA A 58 1.31 8.23 5.10
CA ALA A 58 -0.15 8.16 5.19
C ALA A 58 -0.63 7.86 6.61
N HIS A 59 0.04 6.94 7.33
CA HIS A 59 -0.32 6.53 8.68
C HIS A 59 -0.12 7.63 9.73
N VAL A 60 1.01 8.34 9.71
CA VAL A 60 1.34 9.39 10.69
C VAL A 60 0.81 10.77 10.30
N GLY A 61 0.49 10.97 9.03
CA GLY A 61 0.15 12.25 8.43
C GLY A 61 1.39 13.02 7.93
N ARG A 62 1.26 13.64 6.76
CA ARG A 62 2.38 14.31 6.07
C ARG A 62 3.07 15.38 6.92
N ASP A 63 2.30 16.23 7.61
CA ASP A 63 2.86 17.34 8.39
C ASP A 63 3.65 16.81 9.60
N ASN A 64 3.13 15.80 10.28
CA ASN A 64 3.83 15.12 11.37
C ASN A 64 5.11 14.44 10.89
N PHE A 65 5.04 13.76 9.72
CA PHE A 65 6.20 13.12 9.12
C PHE A 65 7.32 14.13 8.83
N ILE A 66 6.99 15.27 8.21
CA ILE A 66 7.96 16.33 7.94
C ILE A 66 8.50 16.97 9.24
N ALA A 67 7.65 17.17 10.24
CA ALA A 67 8.09 17.70 11.53
C ALA A 67 9.06 16.74 12.24
N GLY A 68 8.75 15.45 12.25
CA GLY A 68 9.65 14.40 12.79
C GLY A 68 10.98 14.33 12.05
N LEU A 69 10.96 14.34 10.70
CA LEU A 69 12.18 14.36 9.89
C LEU A 69 13.05 15.57 10.17
N ARG A 70 12.48 16.76 10.32
CA ARG A 70 13.26 17.97 10.66
C ARG A 70 13.99 17.83 11.99
N LYS A 71 13.32 17.27 13.01
CA LYS A 71 13.92 17.02 14.32
C LYS A 71 15.01 15.95 14.23
N TYR A 72 14.73 14.85 13.53
CA TYR A 72 15.68 13.77 13.29
C TYR A 72 16.97 14.30 12.66
N PHE A 73 16.90 15.04 11.54
CA PHE A 73 18.08 15.60 10.89
C PHE A 73 18.81 16.64 11.74
N ALA A 74 18.10 17.47 12.51
CA ALA A 74 18.72 18.44 13.40
C ALA A 74 19.51 17.76 14.53
N LYS A 75 18.96 16.69 15.11
CA LYS A 75 19.57 15.95 16.23
C LYS A 75 20.75 15.08 15.81
N HIS A 76 20.67 14.49 14.62
CA HIS A 76 21.61 13.49 14.16
C HIS A 76 22.49 13.94 12.99
N ALA A 77 22.55 15.26 12.71
CA ALA A 77 23.38 15.79 11.63
C ALA A 77 24.84 15.32 11.76
N TYR A 78 25.39 14.80 10.67
CA TYR A 78 26.76 14.29 10.57
C TYR A 78 27.09 13.10 11.51
N LYS A 79 26.07 12.38 11.99
CA LYS A 79 26.22 11.19 12.83
C LYS A 79 25.64 9.95 12.15
N ASN A 80 26.06 8.78 12.61
CA ASN A 80 25.41 7.53 12.27
C ASN A 80 24.10 7.40 13.05
N THR A 81 23.10 6.75 12.45
CA THR A 81 21.78 6.60 13.03
C THR A 81 21.24 5.17 12.81
N GLU A 82 20.30 4.79 13.65
CA GLU A 82 19.54 3.58 13.56
C GLU A 82 18.06 3.88 13.22
N LEU A 83 17.31 2.84 12.87
CA LEU A 83 15.86 2.97 12.60
C LEU A 83 15.11 3.57 13.79
N SER A 84 15.48 3.17 15.01
CA SER A 84 14.91 3.67 16.27
C SER A 84 15.01 5.19 16.43
N ASP A 85 16.10 5.79 15.94
CA ASP A 85 16.29 7.25 16.01
C ASP A 85 15.24 8.00 15.19
N LEU A 86 14.95 7.49 13.99
CA LEU A 86 13.89 8.05 13.12
C LEU A 86 12.51 7.84 13.73
N ILE A 87 12.20 6.62 14.18
CA ILE A 87 10.90 6.27 14.74
C ILE A 87 10.58 7.11 15.97
N THR A 88 11.54 7.29 16.89
CA THR A 88 11.38 8.13 18.10
C THR A 88 10.93 9.55 17.75
N GLU A 89 11.55 10.18 16.74
CA GLU A 89 11.18 11.55 16.36
C GLU A 89 9.82 11.61 15.62
N LEU A 90 9.45 10.55 14.90
CA LEU A 90 8.13 10.46 14.28
C LEU A 90 7.02 10.24 15.32
N GLU A 91 7.24 9.37 16.31
CA GLU A 91 6.31 9.16 17.44
C GLU A 91 6.08 10.46 18.22
N ALA A 92 7.16 11.16 18.53
CA ALA A 92 7.08 12.46 19.22
C ALA A 92 6.35 13.53 18.39
N ALA A 93 6.39 13.45 17.06
CA ALA A 93 5.71 14.39 16.18
C ALA A 93 4.22 14.06 15.98
N CYS A 94 3.87 12.78 15.89
CA CYS A 94 2.48 12.35 15.61
C CYS A 94 1.67 11.96 16.85
N GLY A 95 2.32 11.78 18.00
CA GLY A 95 1.67 11.37 19.25
C GLY A 95 1.17 9.92 19.25
N LYS A 96 1.65 9.07 18.33
CA LYS A 96 1.27 7.66 18.21
C LYS A 96 2.44 6.75 18.53
N ASP A 97 2.19 5.61 19.16
CA ASP A 97 3.14 4.51 19.25
C ASP A 97 3.20 3.80 17.88
N LEU A 98 4.39 3.74 17.28
CA LEU A 98 4.64 3.11 15.99
C LEU A 98 5.24 1.71 16.11
N THR A 99 5.46 1.19 17.32
CA THR A 99 6.11 -0.11 17.55
C THR A 99 5.43 -1.24 16.80
N ALA A 100 4.11 -1.37 16.92
CA ALA A 100 3.35 -2.41 16.22
C ALA A 100 3.41 -2.25 14.69
N TRP A 101 3.33 -1.02 14.21
CA TRP A 101 3.44 -0.70 12.78
C TRP A 101 4.82 -1.07 12.22
N VAL A 102 5.90 -0.68 12.90
CA VAL A 102 7.29 -0.99 12.54
C VAL A 102 7.51 -2.51 12.50
N ASN A 103 7.09 -3.21 13.54
CA ASN A 103 7.24 -4.66 13.62
C ASN A 103 6.52 -5.35 12.46
N THR A 104 5.30 -4.93 12.13
CA THR A 104 4.50 -5.54 11.08
C THR A 104 5.00 -5.19 9.67
N TRP A 105 5.37 -3.94 9.42
CA TRP A 105 5.75 -3.50 8.08
C TRP A 105 7.25 -3.69 7.76
N LEU A 106 8.12 -3.39 8.71
CA LEU A 106 9.56 -3.39 8.44
C LEU A 106 10.25 -4.69 8.80
N ARG A 107 9.72 -5.45 9.80
CA ARG A 107 10.37 -6.65 10.32
C ARG A 107 9.72 -7.96 9.88
N THR A 108 8.78 -7.90 8.94
CA THR A 108 8.16 -9.10 8.35
C THR A 108 8.32 -9.13 6.84
N ALA A 109 8.47 -10.34 6.28
CA ALA A 109 8.63 -10.59 4.85
C ALA A 109 7.28 -10.81 4.15
N GLY A 110 7.30 -10.80 2.82
CA GLY A 110 6.16 -11.14 1.97
C GLY A 110 5.18 -9.98 1.75
N VAL A 111 4.23 -10.19 0.83
CA VAL A 111 3.25 -9.20 0.38
C VAL A 111 1.82 -9.74 0.55
N ASN A 112 0.96 -8.95 1.20
CA ASN A 112 -0.45 -9.26 1.37
C ASN A 112 -1.22 -9.10 0.05
N THR A 113 -2.35 -9.79 -0.06
CA THR A 113 -3.31 -9.59 -1.14
C THR A 113 -4.56 -8.91 -0.60
N LEU A 114 -5.02 -7.86 -1.27
CA LEU A 114 -6.27 -7.17 -0.98
C LEU A 114 -7.31 -7.50 -2.05
N ARG A 115 -8.51 -7.83 -1.62
CA ARG A 115 -9.61 -8.25 -2.48
C ARG A 115 -10.92 -7.59 -2.05
N PRO A 116 -11.73 -7.01 -2.96
CA PRO A 116 -13.05 -6.54 -2.61
C PRO A 116 -14.01 -7.72 -2.39
N VAL A 117 -14.87 -7.57 -1.40
CA VAL A 117 -16.03 -8.43 -1.16
C VAL A 117 -17.26 -7.54 -1.22
N ILE A 118 -18.03 -7.68 -2.30
CA ILE A 118 -19.12 -6.77 -2.64
C ILE A 118 -20.44 -7.53 -2.55
N LYS A 119 -21.43 -6.93 -1.88
CA LYS A 119 -22.84 -7.34 -1.94
C LYS A 119 -23.63 -6.20 -2.54
N LEU A 120 -24.50 -6.51 -3.50
CA LEU A 120 -25.35 -5.54 -4.16
C LEU A 120 -26.81 -5.71 -3.72
N ASP A 121 -27.52 -4.60 -3.70
CA ASP A 121 -28.97 -4.51 -3.64
C ASP A 121 -29.43 -3.67 -4.84
N GLY A 122 -29.90 -4.34 -5.89
CA GLY A 122 -30.08 -3.73 -7.20
C GLY A 122 -28.77 -3.13 -7.73
N ASP A 123 -28.79 -1.86 -8.07
CA ASP A 123 -27.63 -1.10 -8.58
C ASP A 123 -26.81 -0.43 -7.47
N LYS A 124 -27.10 -0.72 -6.20
CA LYS A 124 -26.39 -0.12 -5.07
C LYS A 124 -25.56 -1.14 -4.30
N TYR A 125 -24.53 -0.65 -3.64
CA TYR A 125 -23.80 -1.45 -2.68
C TYR A 125 -24.66 -1.69 -1.42
N ALA A 126 -25.04 -2.94 -1.16
CA ALA A 126 -25.58 -3.33 0.15
C ALA A 126 -24.45 -3.33 1.19
N SER A 127 -23.28 -3.86 0.83
CA SER A 127 -22.04 -3.73 1.60
C SER A 127 -20.82 -3.89 0.71
N VAL A 128 -19.72 -3.23 1.11
CA VAL A 128 -18.40 -3.41 0.51
C VAL A 128 -17.40 -3.64 1.63
N SER A 129 -16.61 -4.69 1.52
CA SER A 129 -15.51 -4.97 2.43
C SER A 129 -14.23 -5.23 1.64
N VAL A 130 -13.08 -4.98 2.26
CA VAL A 130 -11.79 -5.43 1.76
C VAL A 130 -11.35 -6.62 2.57
N LYS A 131 -11.19 -7.76 1.90
CA LYS A 131 -10.55 -8.94 2.47
C LYS A 131 -9.05 -8.85 2.27
N GLN A 132 -8.30 -9.01 3.35
CA GLN A 132 -6.85 -9.13 3.33
C GLN A 132 -6.46 -10.60 3.49
N GLU A 133 -5.57 -11.07 2.62
CA GLU A 133 -4.99 -12.40 2.69
C GLU A 133 -3.53 -12.30 3.14
N VAL A 134 -3.10 -13.23 3.99
CA VAL A 134 -1.70 -13.30 4.44
C VAL A 134 -0.75 -13.55 3.27
N PRO A 135 0.53 -13.15 3.37
CA PRO A 135 1.52 -13.50 2.37
C PRO A 135 1.64 -15.03 2.22
N PRO A 136 1.70 -15.56 0.99
CA PRO A 136 1.92 -17.00 0.78
C PRO A 136 3.36 -17.42 1.13
N LEU A 137 4.28 -16.47 1.13
CA LEU A 137 5.67 -16.62 1.53
C LEU A 137 6.09 -15.48 2.48
N PRO A 138 6.94 -15.80 3.50
CA PRO A 138 7.41 -17.14 3.86
C PRO A 138 6.27 -18.03 4.33
N VAL A 139 6.43 -19.33 4.15
CA VAL A 139 5.41 -20.32 4.55
C VAL A 139 5.11 -20.19 6.04
N GLY A 140 3.82 -20.17 6.38
CA GLY A 140 3.37 -19.98 7.76
C GLY A 140 3.24 -18.51 8.20
N SER A 141 3.45 -17.54 7.31
CA SER A 141 3.17 -16.14 7.60
C SER A 141 1.72 -15.95 8.07
N LYS A 142 1.52 -15.12 9.10
CA LYS A 142 0.21 -14.77 9.64
C LYS A 142 -0.03 -13.25 9.60
N GLU A 143 0.85 -12.53 8.95
CA GLU A 143 0.87 -11.07 8.99
C GLU A 143 -0.29 -10.46 8.20
N LEU A 144 -1.16 -9.74 8.90
CA LEU A 144 -2.21 -8.91 8.34
C LEU A 144 -1.84 -7.45 8.63
N ARG A 145 -1.26 -6.78 7.64
CA ARG A 145 -0.71 -5.44 7.81
C ARG A 145 -1.81 -4.38 7.86
N PRO A 146 -1.66 -3.34 8.69
CA PRO A 146 -2.54 -2.18 8.61
C PRO A 146 -2.23 -1.37 7.35
N HIS A 147 -3.25 -1.06 6.54
CA HIS A 147 -3.10 -0.24 5.34
C HIS A 147 -3.96 1.01 5.48
N ARG A 148 -3.40 2.17 5.16
CA ARG A 148 -4.13 3.38 4.89
C ARG A 148 -4.07 3.65 3.39
N LEU A 149 -5.20 3.60 2.72
CA LEU A 149 -5.26 3.64 1.26
C LEU A 149 -6.53 4.34 0.77
N TYR A 150 -6.58 4.61 -0.51
CA TYR A 150 -7.79 5.08 -1.17
C TYR A 150 -8.50 3.96 -1.91
N VAL A 151 -9.83 3.98 -1.87
CA VAL A 151 -10.70 3.18 -2.76
C VAL A 151 -11.32 4.13 -3.77
N GLY A 152 -10.99 3.93 -5.04
CA GLY A 152 -11.50 4.70 -6.17
C GLY A 152 -12.75 4.05 -6.77
N LEU A 153 -13.76 4.87 -7.04
CA LEU A 153 -14.96 4.50 -7.78
C LEU A 153 -14.93 5.16 -9.15
N PHE A 154 -14.99 4.36 -10.20
CA PHE A 154 -14.95 4.84 -11.58
C PHE A 154 -16.19 4.40 -12.33
N ASP A 155 -16.73 5.30 -13.16
CA ASP A 155 -17.89 5.05 -14.01
C ASP A 155 -17.54 5.23 -15.49
N VAL A 156 -18.15 4.44 -16.32
CA VAL A 156 -18.12 4.61 -17.78
C VAL A 156 -19.02 5.77 -18.17
N LYS A 157 -18.45 6.78 -18.83
CA LYS A 157 -19.18 7.93 -19.38
C LYS A 157 -18.84 8.08 -20.86
N GLY A 158 -19.77 7.65 -21.72
CA GLY A 158 -19.49 7.49 -23.15
C GLY A 158 -18.38 6.48 -23.34
N ASP A 159 -17.28 6.88 -23.98
CA ASP A 159 -16.11 6.01 -24.20
C ASP A 159 -15.01 6.18 -23.14
N ALA A 160 -15.25 6.98 -22.10
CA ALA A 160 -14.26 7.27 -21.07
C ALA A 160 -14.56 6.54 -19.75
N LEU A 161 -13.50 6.15 -19.04
CA LEU A 161 -13.57 5.66 -17.66
C LEU A 161 -13.13 6.79 -16.72
N VAL A 162 -14.09 7.33 -15.95
CA VAL A 162 -13.92 8.55 -15.16
C VAL A 162 -14.02 8.25 -13.68
N ARG A 163 -13.03 8.71 -12.90
CA ARG A 163 -13.11 8.65 -11.43
C ARG A 163 -14.25 9.52 -10.92
N ARG A 164 -15.25 8.89 -10.30
CA ARG A 164 -16.36 9.56 -9.64
C ARG A 164 -16.01 10.04 -8.24
N GLU A 165 -15.34 9.18 -7.49
CA GLU A 165 -15.02 9.41 -6.09
C GLU A 165 -13.76 8.63 -5.70
N SER A 166 -13.04 9.11 -4.69
CA SER A 166 -11.93 8.41 -4.05
C SER A 166 -12.03 8.60 -2.54
N ILE A 167 -12.10 7.51 -1.79
CA ILE A 167 -12.37 7.50 -0.35
C ILE A 167 -11.14 6.95 0.36
N GLU A 168 -10.60 7.71 1.33
CA GLU A 168 -9.52 7.23 2.19
C GLU A 168 -10.08 6.29 3.26
N VAL A 169 -9.46 5.12 3.42
CA VAL A 169 -9.90 4.08 4.36
C VAL A 169 -8.70 3.44 5.07
N ASP A 170 -8.94 3.01 6.31
CA ASP A 170 -8.01 2.19 7.06
C ASP A 170 -8.45 0.72 6.98
N ILE A 171 -7.58 -0.14 6.47
CA ILE A 171 -7.78 -1.59 6.38
C ILE A 171 -6.97 -2.25 7.50
N ALA A 172 -7.61 -3.08 8.30
CA ALA A 172 -6.98 -3.81 9.38
C ALA A 172 -7.61 -5.21 9.54
N GLY A 173 -6.79 -6.19 9.90
CA GLY A 173 -7.24 -7.58 10.05
C GLY A 173 -7.62 -8.25 8.73
N GLU A 174 -8.37 -9.34 8.82
CA GLU A 174 -8.72 -10.18 7.65
C GLU A 174 -9.82 -9.56 6.79
N LEU A 175 -10.78 -8.87 7.41
CA LEU A 175 -11.93 -8.29 6.71
C LEU A 175 -12.27 -6.93 7.30
N THR A 176 -12.25 -5.89 6.47
CA THR A 176 -12.61 -4.52 6.86
C THR A 176 -13.78 -4.05 6.02
N GLU A 177 -14.88 -3.68 6.63
CA GLU A 177 -16.04 -3.09 5.97
C GLU A 177 -15.80 -1.61 5.69
N ILE A 178 -16.13 -1.16 4.47
CA ILE A 178 -16.09 0.25 4.05
C ILE A 178 -17.52 0.80 4.14
N LYS A 179 -17.88 1.28 5.32
CA LYS A 179 -19.26 1.75 5.63
C LYS A 179 -19.68 2.92 4.74
N GLU A 180 -18.75 3.75 4.31
CA GLU A 180 -18.96 4.91 3.46
C GLU A 180 -19.49 4.55 2.06
N LEU A 181 -19.39 3.29 1.66
CA LEU A 181 -19.88 2.81 0.37
C LEU A 181 -21.30 2.25 0.43
N ALA A 182 -21.80 1.89 1.61
CA ALA A 182 -23.15 1.36 1.77
C ALA A 182 -24.22 2.34 1.25
N GLY A 183 -25.14 1.85 0.41
CA GLY A 183 -26.21 2.63 -0.21
C GLY A 183 -25.81 3.48 -1.42
N LYS A 184 -24.52 3.61 -1.73
CA LYS A 184 -24.05 4.29 -2.95
C LYS A 184 -24.30 3.43 -4.19
N ASN A 185 -24.47 4.07 -5.33
CA ASN A 185 -24.55 3.35 -6.62
C ASN A 185 -23.24 2.59 -6.85
N ALA A 186 -23.36 1.36 -7.28
CA ALA A 186 -22.21 0.52 -7.63
C ALA A 186 -21.44 1.14 -8.80
N ALA A 187 -20.13 1.23 -8.66
CA ALA A 187 -19.24 1.72 -9.71
C ALA A 187 -19.04 0.66 -10.81
N ASP A 188 -18.65 1.08 -12.00
CA ASP A 188 -18.26 0.15 -13.06
C ASP A 188 -16.88 -0.45 -12.77
N LEU A 189 -15.98 0.30 -12.13
CA LEU A 189 -14.71 -0.20 -11.59
C LEU A 189 -14.53 0.29 -10.15
N LEU A 190 -14.31 -0.65 -9.21
CA LEU A 190 -13.87 -0.38 -7.85
C LEU A 190 -12.38 -0.71 -7.77
N LEU A 191 -11.54 0.32 -7.56
CA LEU A 191 -10.09 0.21 -7.49
C LEU A 191 -9.62 0.38 -6.04
N ILE A 192 -9.20 -0.72 -5.40
CA ILE A 192 -8.50 -0.67 -4.12
C ILE A 192 -7.09 -0.11 -4.35
N ASN A 193 -6.61 0.70 -3.41
CA ASN A 193 -5.31 1.37 -3.49
C ASN A 193 -5.22 2.42 -4.62
N ASP A 194 -6.33 3.05 -4.99
CA ASP A 194 -6.32 4.23 -5.85
C ASP A 194 -5.29 5.25 -5.29
N HIS A 195 -4.48 5.87 -6.13
CA HIS A 195 -3.32 6.70 -5.75
C HIS A 195 -2.06 5.94 -5.30
N ASP A 196 -2.06 4.61 -5.29
CA ASP A 196 -0.89 3.77 -5.02
C ASP A 196 -0.20 4.04 -3.66
N GLN A 197 -0.99 4.18 -2.61
CA GLN A 197 -0.49 4.55 -1.28
C GLN A 197 0.11 3.38 -0.50
N THR A 198 -0.29 2.13 -0.82
CA THR A 198 0.17 0.96 -0.08
C THR A 198 0.90 -0.06 -0.96
N TYR A 199 1.62 -0.96 -0.30
CA TYR A 199 2.30 -2.09 -0.92
C TYR A 199 1.49 -3.37 -0.67
N ALA A 200 0.71 -3.78 -1.66
CA ALA A 200 -0.10 -4.99 -1.64
C ALA A 200 -0.43 -5.47 -3.06
N LYS A 201 -0.67 -6.76 -3.22
CA LYS A 201 -1.26 -7.31 -4.45
C LYS A 201 -2.77 -7.01 -4.45
N LEU A 202 -3.28 -6.64 -5.59
CA LEU A 202 -4.69 -6.33 -5.75
C LEU A 202 -5.41 -7.46 -6.48
N ARG A 203 -6.66 -7.69 -6.09
CA ARG A 203 -7.63 -8.50 -6.83
C ARG A 203 -8.86 -7.66 -7.08
N PHE A 204 -9.51 -7.92 -8.19
CA PHE A 204 -10.69 -7.19 -8.61
C PHE A 204 -11.92 -8.10 -8.56
N ASP A 205 -13.09 -7.51 -8.46
CA ASP A 205 -14.35 -8.17 -8.69
C ASP A 205 -14.63 -8.33 -10.19
N ASP A 206 -15.55 -9.22 -10.54
CA ASP A 206 -15.84 -9.56 -11.95
C ASP A 206 -16.32 -8.36 -12.77
N ARG A 207 -17.15 -7.48 -12.19
CA ARG A 207 -17.63 -6.26 -12.86
C ARG A 207 -16.48 -5.33 -13.19
N SER A 208 -15.60 -5.10 -12.24
CA SER A 208 -14.38 -4.30 -12.43
C SER A 208 -13.47 -4.88 -13.52
N VAL A 209 -13.29 -6.21 -13.55
CA VAL A 209 -12.50 -6.90 -14.59
C VAL A 209 -13.12 -6.70 -15.98
N GLU A 210 -14.43 -6.86 -16.13
CA GLU A 210 -15.11 -6.67 -17.41
C GLU A 210 -15.06 -5.22 -17.89
N THR A 211 -15.12 -4.26 -16.97
CA THR A 211 -14.94 -2.83 -17.27
C THR A 211 -13.51 -2.53 -17.73
N MET A 212 -12.51 -3.05 -17.03
CA MET A 212 -11.11 -2.86 -17.42
C MET A 212 -10.79 -3.44 -18.79
N LYS A 213 -11.30 -4.60 -19.14
CA LYS A 213 -11.09 -5.20 -20.47
C LYS A 213 -11.51 -4.28 -21.61
N LYS A 214 -12.52 -3.44 -21.41
CA LYS A 214 -13.09 -2.56 -22.43
C LYS A 214 -12.56 -1.13 -22.38
N TYR A 215 -12.35 -0.60 -21.17
CA TYR A 215 -12.18 0.84 -20.96
C TYR A 215 -10.88 1.23 -20.25
N LEU A 216 -9.99 0.29 -19.88
CA LEU A 216 -8.75 0.62 -19.18
C LEU A 216 -7.86 1.60 -19.97
N GLY A 217 -7.83 1.45 -21.29
CA GLY A 217 -7.08 2.35 -22.19
C GLY A 217 -7.56 3.80 -22.19
N GLN A 218 -8.83 4.04 -21.82
CA GLN A 218 -9.48 5.34 -21.75
C GLN A 218 -9.44 5.98 -20.36
N LEU A 219 -8.73 5.37 -19.41
CA LEU A 219 -8.49 5.96 -18.10
C LEU A 219 -7.31 6.93 -18.17
N ASP A 220 -7.57 8.25 -17.99
CA ASP A 220 -6.56 9.30 -18.10
C ASP A 220 -5.48 9.25 -17.02
N ASP A 221 -5.82 8.79 -15.80
CA ASP A 221 -4.86 8.66 -14.72
C ASP A 221 -3.91 7.49 -14.97
N SER A 222 -2.70 7.80 -15.42
CA SER A 222 -1.66 6.81 -15.75
C SER A 222 -1.22 5.98 -14.54
N LEU A 223 -1.31 6.51 -13.32
CA LEU A 223 -0.98 5.78 -12.10
C LEU A 223 -2.08 4.74 -11.79
N ALA A 224 -3.35 5.17 -11.78
CA ALA A 224 -4.48 4.27 -11.57
C ALA A 224 -4.56 3.17 -12.67
N ARG A 225 -4.20 3.51 -13.92
CA ARG A 225 -4.16 2.56 -15.04
C ARG A 225 -3.06 1.50 -14.89
N GLY A 226 -2.00 1.80 -14.14
CA GLY A 226 -0.85 0.91 -13.90
C GLY A 226 -0.98 0.02 -12.66
N LEU A 227 -2.05 0.20 -11.86
CA LEU A 227 -2.34 -0.62 -10.67
C LEU A 227 -3.10 -1.89 -11.05
#